data_4a86462508d863793ff81ed2d2f71e3d
#
_entry.id   4a86462508d863793ff81ed2d2f71e3d
#
_cell.length_a   1.000
_cell.length_b   1.000
_cell.length_c   1.000
_cell.angle_alpha   90.00
_cell.angle_beta   90.00
_cell.angle_gamma   90.00
#
_symmetry.space_group_name_H-M   'P 1'
#
loop_
_entity.id
_entity.type
_entity.pdbx_description
1 polymer ?
#
loop_
_entity_poly.entity_id
_entity_poly.type
_entity_poly.pdbx_seq_one_letter_code
_entity_poly.pdbx_strand_id
1 'polypeptide(L)'
;MVRRIVTGEKDGKSVFLSDDPVANTHDYAAVPGFQTTLAWATMQDIASLPHNGKDPVVSIRSMVPDPHGTRLMVVQFPPDSVMTSSDFDPAAAGAEYAAHLPGLAEAFDTDGSGMHQTLSVDYDIIVSGELWLELDDGEIRHLKAGDIVI
;
A
#
# COMPACT_ATOMS: atom_id res chain seq x y z
N MET A 1 -5.48 -11.71 4.46
CA MET A 1 -4.05 -11.76 4.91
C MET A 1 -3.18 -12.11 3.71
N VAL A 2 -2.18 -11.29 3.40
CA VAL A 2 -1.24 -11.49 2.27
C VAL A 2 -0.15 -12.47 2.71
N ARG A 3 0.05 -13.58 1.96
CA ARG A 3 1.20 -14.48 2.11
C ARG A 3 2.31 -14.04 1.17
N ARG A 4 3.52 -13.96 1.67
CA ARG A 4 4.70 -13.58 0.91
C ARG A 4 5.73 -14.71 0.92
N ILE A 5 6.20 -15.10 -0.26
CA ILE A 5 7.28 -16.07 -0.44
C ILE A 5 8.49 -15.29 -0.95
N VAL A 6 9.61 -15.38 -0.25
CA VAL A 6 10.87 -14.72 -0.63
C VAL A 6 11.85 -15.80 -1.06
N THR A 7 12.41 -15.61 -2.23
CA THR A 7 13.46 -16.47 -2.78
C THR A 7 14.81 -15.76 -2.73
N GLY A 8 15.88 -16.53 -2.76
CA GLY A 8 17.24 -16.02 -2.78
C GLY A 8 18.22 -17.10 -3.21
N GLU A 9 19.48 -16.84 -2.96
CA GLU A 9 20.57 -17.76 -3.29
C GLU A 9 21.34 -18.16 -2.04
N LYS A 10 21.70 -19.44 -1.95
CA LYS A 10 22.61 -19.98 -0.95
C LYS A 10 23.50 -21.04 -1.60
N ASP A 11 24.81 -20.84 -1.52
CA ASP A 11 25.81 -21.77 -2.08
C ASP A 11 25.62 -22.05 -3.59
N GLY A 12 25.26 -21.01 -4.37
CA GLY A 12 25.01 -21.11 -5.81
C GLY A 12 23.69 -21.77 -6.20
N LYS A 13 22.78 -21.97 -5.25
CA LYS A 13 21.47 -22.59 -5.48
C LYS A 13 20.34 -21.65 -5.10
N SER A 14 19.30 -21.61 -5.91
CA SER A 14 18.05 -20.90 -5.58
C SER A 14 17.34 -21.62 -4.43
N VAL A 15 16.95 -20.86 -3.41
CA VAL A 15 16.29 -21.35 -2.21
C VAL A 15 15.12 -20.46 -1.80
N PHE A 16 14.16 -21.01 -1.05
CA PHE A 16 13.18 -20.20 -0.33
C PHE A 16 13.83 -19.66 0.95
N LEU A 17 13.81 -18.35 1.14
CA LEU A 17 14.31 -17.68 2.34
C LEU A 17 13.21 -17.52 3.39
N SER A 18 11.97 -17.27 2.96
CA SER A 18 10.79 -17.25 3.82
C SER A 18 9.52 -17.62 3.04
N ASP A 19 8.51 -18.07 3.76
CA ASP A 19 7.17 -18.39 3.27
C ASP A 19 6.17 -18.15 4.41
N ASP A 20 5.79 -16.88 4.60
CA ASP A 20 5.03 -16.44 5.76
C ASP A 20 3.97 -15.40 5.40
N PRO A 21 2.94 -15.22 6.23
CA PRO A 21 2.10 -14.04 6.16
C PRO A 21 2.93 -12.76 6.35
N VAL A 22 2.55 -11.70 5.64
CA VAL A 22 3.22 -10.39 5.78
C VAL A 22 2.83 -9.78 7.12
N ALA A 23 3.83 -9.59 8.00
CA ALA A 23 3.61 -9.04 9.34
C ALA A 23 3.21 -7.55 9.32
N ASN A 24 3.68 -6.79 8.32
CA ASN A 24 3.33 -5.37 8.18
C ASN A 24 1.99 -5.20 7.45
N THR A 25 0.95 -5.68 8.11
CA THR A 25 -0.46 -5.57 7.71
C THR A 25 -1.21 -4.84 8.82
N HIS A 26 -2.02 -3.85 8.45
CA HIS A 26 -2.88 -3.12 9.39
C HIS A 26 -4.33 -3.16 8.93
N ASP A 27 -5.23 -3.58 9.82
CA ASP A 27 -6.67 -3.48 9.67
C ASP A 27 -7.15 -2.22 10.39
N TYR A 28 -7.79 -1.31 9.66
CA TYR A 28 -8.18 0.00 10.20
C TYR A 28 -9.48 -0.11 10.99
N ALA A 29 -9.41 0.20 12.27
CA ALA A 29 -10.56 0.16 13.15
C ALA A 29 -11.56 1.30 12.87
N ALA A 30 -11.05 2.48 12.51
CA ALA A 30 -11.87 3.64 12.16
C ALA A 30 -12.51 3.53 10.76
N VAL A 31 -12.01 2.62 9.92
CA VAL A 31 -12.52 2.36 8.55
C VAL A 31 -12.71 0.85 8.38
N PRO A 32 -13.77 0.25 8.90
CA PRO A 32 -13.97 -1.18 8.86
C PRO A 32 -13.92 -1.76 7.44
N GLY A 33 -13.05 -2.75 7.22
CA GLY A 33 -12.80 -3.37 5.92
C GLY A 33 -11.69 -2.74 5.10
N PHE A 34 -11.16 -1.57 5.52
CA PHE A 34 -9.92 -1.04 4.96
C PHE A 34 -8.72 -1.78 5.56
N GLN A 35 -7.82 -2.22 4.71
CA GLN A 35 -6.58 -2.90 5.13
C GLN A 35 -5.44 -2.49 4.24
N THR A 36 -4.28 -2.23 4.82
CA THR A 36 -3.03 -2.02 4.08
C THR A 36 -1.99 -3.05 4.48
N THR A 37 -1.22 -3.51 3.51
CA THR A 37 -0.09 -4.42 3.70
C THR A 37 1.10 -3.89 2.91
N LEU A 38 2.17 -3.48 3.58
CA LEU A 38 3.44 -3.22 2.91
C LEU A 38 4.15 -4.56 2.70
N ALA A 39 4.02 -5.10 1.49
CA ALA A 39 4.51 -6.44 1.18
C ALA A 39 6.01 -6.48 0.87
N TRP A 40 6.56 -5.43 0.26
CA TRP A 40 7.99 -5.32 -0.05
C TRP A 40 8.41 -3.87 -0.22
N ALA A 41 9.72 -3.65 -0.14
CA ALA A 41 10.33 -2.36 -0.42
C ALA A 41 11.73 -2.54 -0.99
N THR A 42 12.15 -1.62 -1.86
CA THR A 42 13.54 -1.41 -2.19
C THR A 42 13.95 0.00 -1.80
N MET A 43 15.22 0.18 -1.45
CA MET A 43 15.81 1.46 -1.11
C MET A 43 17.04 1.69 -1.98
N GLN A 44 17.43 2.94 -2.17
CA GLN A 44 18.53 3.31 -3.07
C GLN A 44 19.84 2.53 -2.81
N ASP A 45 20.13 2.25 -1.54
CA ASP A 45 21.40 1.62 -1.13
C ASP A 45 21.30 0.08 -1.02
N ILE A 46 20.13 -0.52 -1.26
CA ILE A 46 19.89 -1.94 -1.00
C ILE A 46 19.50 -2.70 -2.26
N ALA A 47 19.72 -2.14 -3.43
CA ALA A 47 19.62 -2.90 -4.69
C ALA A 47 20.81 -3.87 -4.84
N SER A 48 21.20 -4.54 -3.75
CA SER A 48 22.19 -5.59 -3.82
C SER A 48 21.51 -6.89 -4.21
N LEU A 49 21.86 -7.39 -5.38
CA LEU A 49 21.52 -8.76 -5.78
C LEU A 49 22.78 -9.64 -5.55
N PRO A 50 22.57 -10.86 -5.08
CA PRO A 50 21.33 -11.49 -4.66
C PRO A 50 20.79 -10.92 -3.34
N HIS A 51 19.49 -11.13 -3.09
CA HIS A 51 18.83 -10.68 -1.85
C HIS A 51 19.53 -11.28 -0.61
N ASN A 52 19.82 -10.45 0.38
CA ASN A 52 20.61 -10.83 1.55
C ASN A 52 19.83 -11.53 2.67
N GLY A 53 18.58 -11.89 2.43
CA GLY A 53 17.71 -12.57 3.40
C GLY A 53 17.06 -11.66 4.45
N LYS A 54 17.38 -10.35 4.48
CA LYS A 54 16.78 -9.41 5.42
C LYS A 54 15.49 -8.83 4.85
N ASP A 55 14.43 -8.80 5.66
CA ASP A 55 13.18 -8.15 5.28
C ASP A 55 13.37 -6.61 5.29
N PRO A 56 13.30 -5.95 4.12
CA PRO A 56 13.47 -4.49 4.06
C PRO A 56 12.33 -3.73 4.72
N VAL A 57 11.15 -4.32 4.80
CA VAL A 57 9.92 -3.69 5.30
C VAL A 57 10.08 -3.22 6.76
N VAL A 58 10.83 -3.94 7.59
CA VAL A 58 11.05 -3.60 9.00
C VAL A 58 11.79 -2.26 9.21
N SER A 59 12.49 -1.79 8.20
CA SER A 59 13.26 -0.52 8.26
C SER A 59 12.55 0.67 7.60
N ILE A 60 11.43 0.44 6.94
CA ILE A 60 10.68 1.48 6.23
C ILE A 60 10.10 2.49 7.23
N ARG A 61 10.23 3.78 6.90
CA ARG A 61 9.72 4.91 7.67
C ARG A 61 8.69 5.75 6.92
N SER A 62 8.51 5.50 5.62
CA SER A 62 7.56 6.19 4.76
C SER A 62 6.95 5.21 3.76
N MET A 63 5.64 5.31 3.54
CA MET A 63 4.94 4.56 2.48
C MET A 63 5.23 5.14 1.10
N VAL A 64 5.58 6.42 1.01
CA VAL A 64 6.11 7.02 -0.22
C VAL A 64 7.58 6.63 -0.36
N PRO A 65 8.00 6.09 -1.49
CA PRO A 65 9.39 5.67 -1.68
C PRO A 65 10.36 6.85 -1.76
N ASP A 66 11.57 6.65 -1.25
CA ASP A 66 12.69 7.54 -1.53
C ASP A 66 13.05 7.48 -3.04
N PRO A 67 13.79 8.48 -3.58
CA PRO A 67 14.28 8.42 -4.95
C PRO A 67 15.00 7.09 -5.23
N HIS A 68 14.63 6.45 -6.34
CA HIS A 68 15.12 5.12 -6.76
C HIS A 68 14.69 3.94 -5.87
N GLY A 69 13.83 4.20 -4.88
CA GLY A 69 13.20 3.15 -4.09
C GLY A 69 11.86 2.69 -4.68
N THR A 70 11.32 1.61 -4.13
CA THR A 70 9.97 1.13 -4.44
C THR A 70 9.22 0.72 -3.19
N ARG A 71 7.89 0.71 -3.28
CA ARG A 71 6.99 0.12 -2.28
C ARG A 71 6.01 -0.81 -3.01
N LEU A 72 5.91 -2.03 -2.56
CA LEU A 72 4.85 -2.95 -2.99
C LEU A 72 3.82 -3.02 -1.88
N MET A 73 2.67 -2.43 -2.13
CA MET A 73 1.55 -2.43 -1.20
C MET A 73 0.41 -3.27 -1.74
N VAL A 74 -0.31 -3.93 -0.86
CA VAL A 74 -1.63 -4.51 -1.14
C VAL A 74 -2.63 -3.76 -0.29
N VAL A 75 -3.61 -3.15 -0.95
CA VAL A 75 -4.63 -2.32 -0.30
C VAL A 75 -5.99 -2.94 -0.55
N GLN A 76 -6.78 -3.10 0.49
CA GLN A 76 -8.17 -3.51 0.42
C GLN A 76 -9.04 -2.33 0.81
N PHE A 77 -9.93 -1.94 -0.09
CA PHE A 77 -10.91 -0.88 0.15
C PHE A 77 -12.24 -1.49 0.59
N PRO A 78 -12.91 -0.91 1.60
CA PRO A 78 -14.28 -1.26 1.93
C PRO A 78 -15.25 -0.67 0.88
N PRO A 79 -16.54 -1.08 0.90
CA PRO A 79 -17.57 -0.36 0.16
C PRO A 79 -17.69 1.10 0.63
N ASP A 80 -18.03 2.02 -0.28
CA ASP A 80 -18.20 3.47 0.00
C ASP A 80 -19.20 3.74 1.14
N SER A 81 -20.17 2.83 1.33
CA SER A 81 -21.13 2.90 2.42
C SER A 81 -20.50 2.96 3.82
N VAL A 82 -19.25 2.52 3.98
CA VAL A 82 -18.53 2.62 5.25
C VAL A 82 -18.19 4.09 5.54
N MET A 83 -17.62 4.79 4.57
CA MET A 83 -17.19 6.20 4.74
C MET A 83 -18.36 7.19 4.65
N THR A 84 -19.48 6.78 4.06
CA THR A 84 -20.71 7.60 4.00
C THR A 84 -21.69 7.31 5.14
N SER A 85 -21.35 6.37 6.03
CA SER A 85 -22.15 6.06 7.21
C SER A 85 -22.23 7.23 8.20
N SER A 86 -23.36 7.35 8.89
CA SER A 86 -23.51 8.30 10.01
C SER A 86 -22.57 8.00 11.19
N ASP A 87 -22.07 6.78 11.28
CA ASP A 87 -21.17 6.31 12.33
C ASP A 87 -19.69 6.51 11.97
N PHE A 88 -19.40 6.95 10.74
CA PHE A 88 -18.03 7.22 10.31
C PHE A 88 -17.47 8.47 11.00
N ASP A 89 -16.30 8.33 11.61
CA ASP A 89 -15.57 9.42 12.25
C ASP A 89 -14.33 9.78 11.41
N PRO A 90 -14.38 10.86 10.60
CA PRO A 90 -13.25 11.27 9.77
C PRO A 90 -12.00 11.64 10.59
N ALA A 91 -12.17 12.14 11.82
CA ALA A 91 -11.03 12.52 12.65
C ALA A 91 -10.31 11.27 13.19
N ALA A 92 -11.05 10.24 13.61
CA ALA A 92 -10.49 8.96 14.00
C ALA A 92 -9.79 8.26 12.81
N ALA A 93 -10.40 8.26 11.63
CA ALA A 93 -9.81 7.71 10.41
C ALA A 93 -8.51 8.44 10.04
N GLY A 94 -8.52 9.77 10.05
CA GLY A 94 -7.32 10.58 9.78
C GLY A 94 -6.18 10.33 10.77
N ALA A 95 -6.50 10.17 12.07
CA ALA A 95 -5.51 9.85 13.08
C ALA A 95 -4.89 8.45 12.86
N GLU A 96 -5.71 7.48 12.46
CA GLU A 96 -5.25 6.11 12.17
C GLU A 96 -4.41 6.08 10.89
N TYR A 97 -4.78 6.82 9.84
CA TYR A 97 -3.94 6.98 8.63
C TYR A 97 -2.58 7.60 8.95
N ALA A 98 -2.56 8.67 9.75
CA ALA A 98 -1.30 9.30 10.16
C ALA A 98 -0.37 8.34 10.93
N ALA A 99 -0.93 7.44 11.72
CA ALA A 99 -0.15 6.46 12.48
C ALA A 99 0.37 5.30 11.62
N HIS A 100 -0.38 4.88 10.58
CA HIS A 100 -0.10 3.63 9.86
C HIS A 100 0.29 3.82 8.39
N LEU A 101 0.12 5.03 7.84
CA LEU A 101 0.54 5.42 6.49
C LEU A 101 1.51 6.61 6.51
N PRO A 102 2.59 6.58 7.29
CA PRO A 102 3.52 7.70 7.36
C PRO A 102 4.09 8.04 5.98
N GLY A 103 4.20 9.32 5.66
CA GLY A 103 4.61 9.82 4.35
C GLY A 103 3.47 9.90 3.33
N LEU A 104 2.54 8.96 3.33
CA LEU A 104 1.36 8.99 2.47
C LEU A 104 0.22 9.80 3.11
N ALA A 105 0.00 9.64 4.40
CA ALA A 105 -1.05 10.37 5.11
C ALA A 105 -0.88 11.90 5.02
N GLU A 106 0.35 12.37 4.99
CA GLU A 106 0.68 13.79 4.85
C GLU A 106 0.49 14.32 3.42
N ALA A 107 0.31 13.44 2.44
CA ALA A 107 0.07 13.81 1.04
C ALA A 107 -1.41 14.01 0.71
N PHE A 108 -2.32 13.62 1.62
CA PHE A 108 -3.76 13.83 1.41
C PHE A 108 -4.13 15.31 1.50
N ASP A 109 -5.05 15.73 0.63
CA ASP A 109 -5.62 17.07 0.68
C ASP A 109 -6.39 17.29 1.98
N THR A 110 -6.34 18.51 2.49
CA THR A 110 -6.94 18.87 3.78
C THR A 110 -8.44 19.15 3.70
N ASP A 111 -9.03 19.08 2.53
CA ASP A 111 -10.45 19.32 2.28
C ASP A 111 -11.34 18.10 2.56
N GLY A 112 -10.74 16.96 2.89
CA GLY A 112 -11.46 15.71 3.15
C GLY A 112 -11.90 14.96 1.90
N SER A 113 -11.46 15.35 0.71
CA SER A 113 -11.77 14.68 -0.56
C SER A 113 -11.17 13.28 -0.66
N GLY A 114 -10.09 13.02 0.08
CA GLY A 114 -9.28 11.80 -0.06
C GLY A 114 -8.30 11.86 -1.23
N MET A 115 -8.27 12.97 -1.97
CA MET A 115 -7.30 13.19 -3.03
C MET A 115 -5.89 13.37 -2.46
N HIS A 116 -4.90 12.92 -3.18
CA HIS A 116 -3.49 13.07 -2.79
C HIS A 116 -2.58 13.01 -4.01
N GLN A 117 -1.40 13.58 -3.85
CA GLN A 117 -0.36 13.55 -4.88
C GLN A 117 0.99 13.19 -4.25
N THR A 118 1.72 12.31 -4.92
CA THR A 118 3.07 11.91 -4.51
C THR A 118 4.07 12.09 -5.66
N LEU A 119 5.35 12.24 -5.33
CA LEU A 119 6.44 12.30 -6.31
C LEU A 119 6.90 10.88 -6.67
N SER A 120 5.95 10.07 -7.14
CA SER A 120 6.17 8.68 -7.58
C SER A 120 5.44 8.40 -8.89
N VAL A 121 5.76 7.28 -9.51
CA VAL A 121 4.94 6.67 -10.56
C VAL A 121 4.36 5.41 -9.94
N ASP A 122 3.05 5.33 -9.92
CA ASP A 122 2.34 4.24 -9.31
C ASP A 122 1.81 3.28 -10.37
N TYR A 123 1.83 2.00 -10.05
CA TYR A 123 1.25 0.94 -10.86
C TYR A 123 0.17 0.26 -10.04
N ASP A 124 -1.07 0.63 -10.27
CA ASP A 124 -2.22 0.08 -9.57
C ASP A 124 -2.83 -1.07 -10.37
N ILE A 125 -2.81 -2.25 -9.80
CA ILE A 125 -3.34 -3.46 -10.41
C ILE A 125 -4.55 -3.91 -9.63
N ILE A 126 -5.71 -3.93 -10.26
CA ILE A 126 -6.94 -4.39 -9.64
C ILE A 126 -6.93 -5.92 -9.62
N VAL A 127 -6.69 -6.49 -8.45
CA VAL A 127 -6.57 -7.95 -8.27
C VAL A 127 -7.94 -8.62 -8.14
N SER A 128 -8.91 -7.95 -7.47
CA SER A 128 -10.27 -8.46 -7.27
C SER A 128 -11.23 -7.32 -6.98
N GLY A 129 -12.53 -7.56 -7.20
CA GLY A 129 -13.56 -6.54 -7.01
C GLY A 129 -13.58 -5.50 -8.12
N GLU A 130 -14.11 -4.35 -7.78
CA GLU A 130 -14.23 -3.20 -8.66
C GLU A 130 -14.14 -1.90 -7.84
N LEU A 131 -13.68 -0.82 -8.46
CA LEU A 131 -13.64 0.50 -7.86
C LEU A 131 -13.79 1.58 -8.93
N TRP A 132 -14.07 2.80 -8.50
CA TRP A 132 -14.13 3.98 -9.35
C TRP A 132 -12.97 4.90 -8.99
N LEU A 133 -12.07 5.10 -9.95
CA LEU A 133 -10.99 6.07 -9.83
C LEU A 133 -11.52 7.43 -10.26
N GLU A 134 -11.40 8.40 -9.38
CA GLU A 134 -11.74 9.78 -9.65
C GLU A 134 -10.47 10.63 -9.70
N LEU A 135 -10.40 11.51 -10.68
CA LEU A 135 -9.35 12.52 -10.85
C LEU A 135 -9.97 13.93 -10.76
N ASP A 136 -9.14 14.94 -10.97
CA ASP A 136 -9.59 16.33 -11.00
C ASP A 136 -10.73 16.55 -12.00
N ASP A 137 -11.52 17.58 -11.77
CA ASP A 137 -12.66 17.97 -12.59
C ASP A 137 -13.78 16.91 -12.70
N GLY A 138 -13.80 15.94 -11.78
CA GLY A 138 -14.81 14.88 -11.76
C GLY A 138 -14.66 13.82 -12.86
N GLU A 139 -13.48 13.68 -13.43
CA GLU A 139 -13.15 12.59 -14.35
C GLU A 139 -13.13 11.26 -13.61
N ILE A 140 -14.06 10.35 -13.94
CA ILE A 140 -14.22 9.05 -13.29
C ILE A 140 -14.01 7.91 -14.27
N ARG A 141 -13.33 6.86 -13.82
CA ARG A 141 -13.20 5.59 -14.54
C ARG A 141 -13.57 4.43 -13.64
N HIS A 142 -14.41 3.55 -14.17
CA HIS A 142 -14.78 2.29 -13.50
C HIS A 142 -13.70 1.25 -13.81
N LEU A 143 -13.08 0.71 -12.77
CA LEU A 143 -12.00 -0.27 -12.84
C LEU A 143 -12.48 -1.61 -12.30
N LYS A 144 -11.99 -2.69 -12.91
CA LYS A 144 -12.32 -4.09 -12.58
C LYS A 144 -11.06 -4.93 -12.46
N ALA A 145 -11.22 -6.10 -11.87
CA ALA A 145 -10.13 -7.08 -11.79
C ALA A 145 -9.47 -7.31 -13.16
N GLY A 146 -8.14 -7.15 -13.19
CA GLY A 146 -7.32 -7.22 -14.39
C GLY A 146 -6.97 -5.86 -15.00
N ASP A 147 -7.63 -4.77 -14.60
CA ASP A 147 -7.26 -3.43 -15.07
C ASP A 147 -5.98 -2.94 -14.38
N ILE A 148 -5.24 -2.11 -15.09
CA ILE A 148 -4.00 -1.49 -14.64
C ILE A 148 -4.11 0.01 -14.86
N VAL A 149 -3.77 0.77 -13.84
CA VAL A 149 -3.63 2.23 -13.89
C VAL A 149 -2.16 2.59 -13.69
N ILE A 150 -1.71 3.64 -14.38
CA ILE A 150 -0.36 4.21 -14.25
C ILE A 150 -0.50 5.72 -14.13
#